data_058a9bbda0a1c380cfd3024e985c946f
#
_entry.id   058a9bbda0a1c380cfd3024e985c946f
#
_cell.length_a   1.000
_cell.length_b   1.000
_cell.length_c   1.000
_cell.angle_alpha   90.00
_cell.angle_beta   90.00
_cell.angle_gamma   90.00
#
_symmetry.space_group_name_H-M   'P 1'
#
loop_
_entity.id
_entity.type
_entity.pdbx_description
1 polymer ?
#
loop_
_entity_poly.entity_id
_entity_poly.type
_entity_poly.pdbx_seq_one_letter_code
_entity_poly.pdbx_strand_id
1 'polypeptide(L)'
;MLDEIFRAAGTTLHNEVPMERLDPQYRIQFGAGGKLDCTPNIAAMEQQIAALSPADAPGFRRFLDENRAKLAAMEPILETPFLGWQDLVQTRLLKMLPMLRPHQSVDTYLKRFFKDERVRLAFCFQSKYLGMSPFRCPSLFSILSFLEYEHGVFHPIGGCAAITAAMARVAQRLGVEICLHEPVE
;
A
#
# COMPACT_ATOMS: atom_id res chain seq x y z
N MET A 1 -5.72 -0.98 -11.10
CA MET A 1 -6.03 -2.44 -11.05
C MET A 1 -7.52 -2.73 -10.81
N LEU A 2 -8.15 -2.45 -9.63
CA LEU A 2 -9.57 -2.78 -9.44
C LEU A 2 -10.49 -2.03 -10.43
N ASP A 3 -10.31 -0.71 -10.61
CA ASP A 3 -11.09 0.09 -11.58
C ASP A 3 -10.86 -0.36 -13.04
N GLU A 4 -9.68 -0.86 -13.38
CA GLU A 4 -9.37 -1.42 -14.70
C GLU A 4 -10.20 -2.66 -15.00
N ILE A 5 -10.42 -3.52 -14.00
CA ILE A 5 -11.28 -4.70 -14.13
C ILE A 5 -12.72 -4.27 -14.49
N PHE A 6 -13.26 -3.28 -13.78
CA PHE A 6 -14.58 -2.75 -14.07
C PHE A 6 -14.63 -2.08 -15.45
N ARG A 7 -13.59 -1.34 -15.84
CA ARG A 7 -13.49 -0.73 -17.19
C ARG A 7 -13.44 -1.78 -18.30
N ALA A 8 -12.70 -2.86 -18.11
CA ALA A 8 -12.68 -3.98 -19.06
C ALA A 8 -14.05 -4.64 -19.21
N ALA A 9 -14.88 -4.58 -18.16
CA ALA A 9 -16.27 -5.05 -18.17
C ALA A 9 -17.29 -3.99 -18.66
N GLY A 10 -16.83 -2.85 -19.20
CA GLY A 10 -17.70 -1.80 -19.76
C GLY A 10 -18.36 -0.89 -18.73
N THR A 11 -17.87 -0.85 -17.50
CA THR A 11 -18.36 0.03 -16.42
C THR A 11 -17.19 0.66 -15.65
N THR A 12 -17.42 1.28 -14.50
CA THR A 12 -16.39 1.81 -13.61
C THR A 12 -16.65 1.38 -12.18
N LEU A 13 -15.60 1.29 -11.36
CA LEU A 13 -15.74 0.98 -9.94
C LEU A 13 -16.71 1.94 -9.25
N HIS A 14 -16.62 3.25 -9.52
CA HIS A 14 -17.48 4.27 -8.92
C HIS A 14 -18.96 4.14 -9.29
N ASN A 15 -19.27 3.65 -10.50
CA ASN A 15 -20.64 3.41 -10.91
C ASN A 15 -21.27 2.21 -10.20
N GLU A 16 -20.44 1.24 -9.82
CA GLU A 16 -20.91 -0.01 -9.22
C GLU A 16 -20.89 0.01 -7.69
N VAL A 17 -19.94 0.75 -7.09
CA VAL A 17 -19.76 0.85 -5.64
C VAL A 17 -19.41 2.29 -5.27
N PRO A 18 -20.24 2.98 -4.49
CA PRO A 18 -19.86 4.27 -3.92
C PRO A 18 -18.64 4.09 -3.01
N MET A 19 -17.61 4.90 -3.26
CA MET A 19 -16.35 4.86 -2.51
C MET A 19 -16.15 6.20 -1.79
N GLU A 20 -15.84 6.16 -0.52
CA GLU A 20 -15.49 7.33 0.28
C GLU A 20 -13.97 7.34 0.53
N ARG A 21 -13.30 8.45 0.19
CA ARG A 21 -11.89 8.66 0.52
C ARG A 21 -11.78 9.12 1.96
N LEU A 22 -11.02 8.40 2.76
CA LEU A 22 -10.86 8.69 4.18
C LEU A 22 -9.83 9.82 4.40
N ASP A 23 -10.24 10.83 5.20
CA ASP A 23 -9.34 11.86 5.72
C ASP A 23 -9.80 12.33 7.11
N PRO A 24 -9.08 12.04 8.19
CA PRO A 24 -7.84 11.25 8.21
C PRO A 24 -8.07 9.80 7.80
N GLN A 25 -7.07 9.20 7.16
CA GLN A 25 -7.09 7.78 6.77
C GLN A 25 -7.25 6.87 7.99
N TYR A 26 -6.50 7.18 9.05
CA TYR A 26 -6.57 6.56 10.36
C TYR A 26 -5.85 7.44 11.40
N ARG A 27 -6.10 7.18 12.66
CA ARG A 27 -5.39 7.78 13.78
C ARG A 27 -4.54 6.74 14.50
N ILE A 28 -3.28 7.07 14.75
CA ILE A 28 -2.39 6.28 15.61
C ILE A 28 -2.30 6.99 16.95
N GLN A 29 -2.61 6.27 18.02
CA GLN A 29 -2.42 6.74 19.37
C GLN A 29 -1.30 5.94 20.03
N PHE A 30 -0.27 6.64 20.48
CA PHE A 30 0.92 6.01 21.07
C PHE A 30 0.75 5.81 22.56
N GLY A 31 1.09 4.62 23.06
CA GLY A 31 1.06 4.31 24.50
C GLY A 31 2.01 5.18 25.33
N ALA A 32 3.12 5.63 24.72
CA ALA A 32 4.08 6.58 25.34
C ALA A 32 3.61 8.06 25.25
N GLY A 33 2.38 8.29 24.80
CA GLY A 33 1.81 9.62 24.62
C GLY A 33 2.01 10.18 23.21
N GLY A 34 1.07 11.05 22.84
CA GLY A 34 0.97 11.62 21.50
C GLY A 34 0.05 10.83 20.56
N LYS A 35 -0.34 11.49 19.51
CA LYS A 35 -1.18 10.91 18.43
C LYS A 35 -0.67 11.39 17.08
N LEU A 36 -1.01 10.65 16.03
CA LEU A 36 -0.75 11.01 14.65
C LEU A 36 -2.03 10.78 13.84
N ASP A 37 -2.59 11.85 13.29
CA ASP A 37 -3.70 11.78 12.34
C ASP A 37 -3.12 11.64 10.93
N CYS A 38 -3.16 10.44 10.39
CA CYS A 38 -2.59 10.14 9.09
C CYS A 38 -3.50 10.65 7.97
N THR A 39 -2.97 11.51 7.11
CA THR A 39 -3.73 12.17 6.04
C THR A 39 -2.96 12.06 4.71
N PRO A 40 -3.67 11.93 3.57
CA PRO A 40 -3.04 11.96 2.25
C PRO A 40 -2.59 13.37 1.83
N ASN A 41 -2.94 14.40 2.60
CA ASN A 41 -2.44 15.76 2.37
C ASN A 41 -1.01 15.87 2.90
N ILE A 42 -0.04 15.98 1.97
CA ILE A 42 1.39 15.99 2.28
C ILE A 42 1.77 17.10 3.28
N ALA A 43 1.27 18.33 3.07
CA ALA A 43 1.60 19.45 3.96
C ALA A 43 1.02 19.27 5.36
N ALA A 44 -0.22 18.78 5.46
CA ALA A 44 -0.85 18.48 6.73
C ALA A 44 -0.12 17.32 7.44
N MET A 45 0.30 16.29 6.71
CA MET A 45 1.05 15.16 7.28
C MET A 45 2.44 15.59 7.79
N GLU A 46 3.13 16.48 7.07
CA GLU A 46 4.39 17.08 7.56
C GLU A 46 4.19 17.84 8.87
N GLN A 47 3.09 18.58 9.02
CA GLN A 47 2.74 19.27 10.27
C GLN A 47 2.45 18.27 11.40
N GLN A 48 1.74 17.19 11.14
CA GLN A 48 1.49 16.13 12.11
C GLN A 48 2.79 15.47 12.59
N ILE A 49 3.72 15.18 11.67
CA ILE A 49 5.04 14.64 12.01
C ILE A 49 5.84 15.67 12.79
N ALA A 50 5.84 16.95 12.39
CA ALA A 50 6.55 18.01 13.08
C ALA A 50 6.06 18.21 14.52
N ALA A 51 4.79 17.98 14.81
CA ALA A 51 4.25 18.03 16.16
C ALA A 51 4.81 16.94 17.08
N LEU A 52 5.23 15.79 16.53
CA LEU A 52 5.90 14.72 17.27
C LEU A 52 7.42 14.87 17.27
N SER A 53 7.99 15.21 16.12
CA SER A 53 9.43 15.33 15.87
C SER A 53 9.68 16.33 14.73
N PRO A 54 9.98 17.60 15.03
CA PRO A 54 10.26 18.62 14.01
C PRO A 54 11.39 18.22 13.03
N ALA A 55 12.38 17.48 13.55
CA ALA A 55 13.53 17.04 12.76
C ALA A 55 13.16 15.98 11.70
N ASP A 56 12.04 15.27 11.86
CA ASP A 56 11.62 14.18 11.00
C ASP A 56 10.66 14.63 9.89
N ALA A 57 10.03 15.81 10.01
CA ALA A 57 9.07 16.29 9.03
C ALA A 57 9.63 16.31 7.59
N PRO A 58 10.86 16.80 7.32
CA PRO A 58 11.43 16.75 5.96
C PRO A 58 11.71 15.33 5.45
N GLY A 59 11.78 14.35 6.37
CA GLY A 59 11.96 12.94 6.05
C GLY A 59 10.79 12.35 5.28
N PHE A 60 9.58 12.88 5.49
CA PHE A 60 8.37 12.37 4.86
C PHE A 60 8.39 12.51 3.33
N ARG A 61 8.73 13.70 2.78
CA ARG A 61 8.85 13.87 1.33
C ARG A 61 9.92 12.95 0.74
N ARG A 62 11.09 12.88 1.38
CA ARG A 62 12.16 11.99 0.93
C ARG A 62 11.73 10.52 0.92
N PHE A 63 10.94 10.10 1.91
CA PHE A 63 10.34 8.77 1.96
C PHE A 63 9.38 8.53 0.79
N LEU A 64 8.49 9.47 0.50
CA LEU A 64 7.55 9.37 -0.62
C LEU A 64 8.29 9.30 -1.95
N ASP A 65 9.26 10.19 -2.19
CA ASP A 65 10.00 10.27 -3.45
C ASP A 65 10.83 9.02 -3.72
N GLU A 66 11.52 8.48 -2.68
CA GLU A 66 12.29 7.24 -2.82
C GLU A 66 11.38 6.03 -3.10
N ASN A 67 10.22 5.94 -2.44
CA ASN A 67 9.31 4.81 -2.68
C ASN A 67 8.54 4.95 -4.01
N ARG A 68 8.26 6.17 -4.48
CA ARG A 68 7.69 6.40 -5.81
C ARG A 68 8.65 5.92 -6.90
N ALA A 69 9.94 6.24 -6.78
CA ALA A 69 10.96 5.74 -7.69
C ALA A 69 11.09 4.22 -7.65
N LYS A 70 10.98 3.61 -6.46
CA LYS A 70 10.97 2.13 -6.33
C LYS A 70 9.77 1.51 -7.04
N LEU A 71 8.56 2.05 -6.82
CA LEU A 71 7.35 1.53 -7.45
C LEU A 71 7.46 1.59 -8.97
N ALA A 72 7.83 2.75 -9.52
CA ALA A 72 8.00 2.92 -10.96
C ALA A 72 9.03 1.95 -11.57
N ALA A 73 10.13 1.66 -10.84
CA ALA A 73 11.10 0.68 -11.29
C ALA A 73 10.58 -0.76 -11.22
N MET A 74 9.70 -1.06 -10.24
CA MET A 74 9.15 -2.41 -10.02
C MET A 74 7.95 -2.73 -10.90
N GLU A 75 7.18 -1.73 -11.30
CA GLU A 75 5.92 -1.90 -12.04
C GLU A 75 6.04 -2.87 -13.22
N PRO A 76 7.06 -2.78 -14.09
CA PRO A 76 7.20 -3.73 -15.20
C PRO A 76 7.55 -5.16 -14.78
N ILE A 77 8.02 -5.36 -13.54
CA ILE A 77 8.30 -6.67 -12.99
C ILE A 77 7.03 -7.26 -12.37
N LEU A 78 6.24 -6.44 -11.69
CA LEU A 78 4.97 -6.85 -11.07
C LEU A 78 3.94 -7.30 -12.12
N GLU A 79 4.04 -6.80 -13.35
CA GLU A 79 3.20 -7.19 -14.48
C GLU A 79 3.71 -8.41 -15.24
N THR A 80 4.90 -8.93 -14.89
CA THR A 80 5.51 -10.07 -15.55
C THR A 80 5.25 -11.34 -14.75
N PRO A 81 4.68 -12.42 -15.34
CA PRO A 81 4.50 -13.67 -14.62
C PRO A 81 5.86 -14.33 -14.35
N PHE A 82 6.05 -14.82 -13.14
CA PHE A 82 7.19 -15.64 -12.77
C PHE A 82 6.81 -17.11 -12.91
N LEU A 83 7.29 -17.77 -13.96
CA LEU A 83 6.94 -19.15 -14.29
C LEU A 83 8.01 -20.15 -13.88
N GLY A 84 9.22 -19.68 -13.57
CA GLY A 84 10.32 -20.53 -13.15
C GLY A 84 11.45 -19.78 -12.44
N TRP A 85 12.39 -20.54 -11.88
CA TRP A 85 13.54 -19.98 -11.16
C TRP A 85 14.44 -19.09 -12.05
N GLN A 86 14.43 -19.33 -13.37
CA GLN A 86 15.18 -18.56 -14.36
C GLN A 86 14.71 -17.09 -14.40
N ASP A 87 13.45 -16.84 -14.11
CA ASP A 87 12.88 -15.50 -14.09
C ASP A 87 13.41 -14.65 -12.93
N LEU A 88 13.93 -15.28 -11.88
CA LEU A 88 14.58 -14.63 -10.75
C LEU A 88 16.00 -14.11 -11.07
N VAL A 89 16.62 -14.60 -12.14
CA VAL A 89 18.01 -14.27 -12.53
C VAL A 89 18.04 -13.24 -13.68
N GLN A 90 16.93 -12.57 -13.94
CA GLN A 90 16.88 -11.54 -14.98
C GLN A 90 17.79 -10.37 -14.62
N THR A 91 18.54 -9.87 -15.60
CA THR A 91 19.45 -8.71 -15.47
C THR A 91 18.74 -7.48 -14.90
N ARG A 92 17.43 -7.35 -15.15
CA ARG A 92 16.57 -6.28 -14.65
C ARG A 92 16.40 -6.36 -13.14
N LEU A 93 16.12 -7.53 -12.57
CA LEU A 93 16.04 -7.76 -11.13
C LEU A 93 17.38 -7.50 -10.44
N LEU A 94 18.47 -7.95 -11.02
CA LEU A 94 19.81 -7.74 -10.47
C LEU A 94 20.16 -6.24 -10.39
N LYS A 95 19.80 -5.45 -11.40
CA LYS A 95 19.99 -3.99 -11.40
C LYS A 95 19.17 -3.26 -10.33
N MET A 96 18.08 -3.85 -9.85
CA MET A 96 17.22 -3.27 -8.83
C MET A 96 17.65 -3.61 -7.39
N LEU A 97 18.48 -4.64 -7.18
CA LEU A 97 18.91 -5.06 -5.84
C LEU A 97 19.45 -3.92 -4.96
N PRO A 98 20.29 -2.98 -5.48
CA PRO A 98 20.78 -1.85 -4.68
C PRO A 98 19.66 -0.91 -4.21
N MET A 99 18.59 -0.76 -5.01
CA MET A 99 17.43 0.06 -4.67
C MET A 99 16.51 -0.67 -3.68
N LEU A 100 16.26 -1.95 -3.91
CA LEU A 100 15.34 -2.77 -3.10
C LEU A 100 15.89 -3.08 -1.71
N ARG A 101 17.23 -3.14 -1.56
CA ARG A 101 17.91 -3.43 -0.28
C ARG A 101 17.31 -4.61 0.48
N PRO A 102 17.22 -5.80 -0.13
CA PRO A 102 16.52 -6.94 0.45
C PRO A 102 17.11 -7.42 1.77
N HIS A 103 18.36 -7.05 2.05
CA HIS A 103 19.08 -7.37 3.30
C HIS A 103 18.70 -6.46 4.48
N GLN A 104 17.97 -5.36 4.24
CA GLN A 104 17.52 -4.45 5.30
C GLN A 104 16.08 -4.75 5.69
N SER A 105 15.77 -4.57 6.99
CA SER A 105 14.38 -4.57 7.45
C SER A 105 13.70 -3.22 7.18
N VAL A 106 12.37 -3.22 7.23
CA VAL A 106 11.56 -1.98 7.13
C VAL A 106 11.98 -0.97 8.19
N ASP A 107 12.14 -1.38 9.46
CA ASP A 107 12.59 -0.49 10.53
C ASP A 107 13.97 0.11 10.23
N THR A 108 14.93 -0.71 9.82
CA THR A 108 16.29 -0.24 9.47
C THR A 108 16.26 0.74 8.30
N TYR A 109 15.42 0.49 7.31
CA TYR A 109 15.25 1.37 6.16
C TYR A 109 14.65 2.72 6.57
N LEU A 110 13.63 2.73 7.43
CA LEU A 110 12.93 3.93 7.88
C LEU A 110 13.80 4.84 8.76
N LYS A 111 14.81 4.30 9.46
CA LYS A 111 15.79 5.10 10.22
C LYS A 111 16.54 6.14 9.37
N ARG A 112 16.55 5.97 8.04
CA ARG A 112 17.14 6.94 7.11
C ARG A 112 16.30 8.22 6.96
N PHE A 113 15.02 8.14 7.27
CA PHE A 113 14.05 9.23 7.12
C PHE A 113 13.59 9.78 8.47
N PHE A 114 13.39 8.91 9.45
CA PHE A 114 12.77 9.24 10.73
C PHE A 114 13.62 8.76 11.91
N LYS A 115 13.88 9.68 12.85
CA LYS A 115 14.65 9.41 14.08
C LYS A 115 13.75 9.03 15.24
N ASP A 116 12.57 9.66 15.34
CA ASP A 116 11.59 9.38 16.39
C ASP A 116 10.95 8.00 16.15
N GLU A 117 10.93 7.18 17.20
CA GLU A 117 10.40 5.81 17.11
C GLU A 117 8.90 5.79 16.81
N ARG A 118 8.13 6.74 17.34
CA ARG A 118 6.69 6.85 17.09
C ARG A 118 6.41 7.13 15.63
N VAL A 119 7.20 8.03 15.02
CA VAL A 119 7.11 8.33 13.60
C VAL A 119 7.47 7.08 12.79
N ARG A 120 8.57 6.38 13.09
CA ARG A 120 8.90 5.13 12.40
C ARG A 120 7.80 4.09 12.52
N LEU A 121 7.21 3.94 13.72
CA LEU A 121 6.12 2.99 13.93
C LEU A 121 4.94 3.28 13.02
N ALA A 122 4.60 4.56 12.79
CA ALA A 122 3.52 4.97 11.90
C ALA A 122 3.74 4.56 10.43
N PHE A 123 5.00 4.37 10.01
CA PHE A 123 5.35 3.98 8.64
C PHE A 123 5.82 2.52 8.50
N CYS A 124 5.79 1.73 9.57
CA CYS A 124 6.21 0.33 9.53
C CYS A 124 5.13 -0.66 9.98
N PHE A 125 4.05 -0.21 10.63
CA PHE A 125 3.03 -1.13 11.15
C PHE A 125 2.30 -1.89 10.03
N GLN A 126 2.32 -1.41 8.80
CA GLN A 126 1.74 -2.09 7.63
C GLN A 126 2.37 -3.46 7.37
N SER A 127 3.59 -3.73 7.87
CA SER A 127 4.20 -5.06 7.81
C SER A 127 3.33 -6.16 8.45
N LYS A 128 2.42 -5.78 9.36
CA LYS A 128 1.44 -6.70 9.95
C LYS A 128 0.47 -7.31 8.93
N TYR A 129 0.21 -6.63 7.80
CA TYR A 129 -0.63 -7.18 6.72
C TYR A 129 -0.03 -8.46 6.12
N LEU A 130 1.30 -8.60 6.24
CA LEU A 130 2.05 -9.78 5.81
C LEU A 130 2.29 -10.77 6.98
N GLY A 131 1.75 -10.50 8.17
CA GLY A 131 2.04 -11.28 9.38
C GLY A 131 3.49 -11.17 9.85
N MET A 132 4.22 -10.11 9.46
CA MET A 132 5.64 -9.96 9.75
C MET A 132 5.92 -8.80 10.72
N SER A 133 6.92 -9.02 11.60
CA SER A 133 7.47 -7.92 12.40
C SER A 133 8.26 -6.96 11.50
N PRO A 134 8.16 -5.62 11.70
CA PRO A 134 8.90 -4.63 10.92
C PRO A 134 10.43 -4.77 11.05
N PHE A 135 10.91 -5.41 12.11
CA PHE A 135 12.35 -5.69 12.31
C PHE A 135 12.87 -6.84 11.45
N ARG A 136 11.99 -7.66 10.90
CA ARG A 136 12.30 -8.82 10.04
C ARG A 136 11.73 -8.71 8.64
N CYS A 137 10.72 -7.87 8.44
CA CYS A 137 10.08 -7.63 7.15
C CYS A 137 11.08 -6.92 6.21
N PRO A 138 11.32 -7.43 4.99
CA PRO A 138 12.23 -6.79 4.04
C PRO A 138 11.81 -5.35 3.72
N SER A 139 12.79 -4.46 3.54
CA SER A 139 12.58 -3.01 3.34
C SER A 139 11.73 -2.66 2.13
N LEU A 140 11.66 -3.57 1.15
CA LEU A 140 10.76 -3.45 0.00
C LEU A 140 9.32 -3.17 0.41
N PHE A 141 8.85 -3.79 1.49
CA PHE A 141 7.47 -3.64 1.96
C PHE A 141 7.15 -2.29 2.62
N SER A 142 8.14 -1.36 2.69
CA SER A 142 7.85 0.06 2.98
C SER A 142 6.92 0.69 1.94
N ILE A 143 6.82 0.07 0.76
CA ILE A 143 5.90 0.48 -0.30
C ILE A 143 4.43 0.39 0.13
N LEU A 144 4.08 -0.50 1.07
CA LEU A 144 2.71 -0.60 1.58
C LEU A 144 2.26 0.70 2.26
N SER A 145 3.12 1.25 3.13
CA SER A 145 2.87 2.55 3.74
C SER A 145 2.84 3.68 2.70
N PHE A 146 3.78 3.67 1.76
CA PHE A 146 3.83 4.66 0.69
C PHE A 146 2.52 4.71 -0.13
N LEU A 147 1.98 3.55 -0.51
CA LEU A 147 0.75 3.47 -1.32
C LEU A 147 -0.46 4.11 -0.63
N GLU A 148 -0.55 4.02 0.70
CA GLU A 148 -1.62 4.66 1.48
C GLU A 148 -1.58 6.19 1.35
N TYR A 149 -0.39 6.79 1.36
CA TYR A 149 -0.23 8.24 1.21
C TYR A 149 -0.32 8.72 -0.23
N GLU A 150 0.20 7.94 -1.19
CA GLU A 150 0.20 8.29 -2.61
C GLU A 150 -1.21 8.22 -3.22
N HIS A 151 -1.94 7.16 -2.91
CA HIS A 151 -3.26 6.89 -3.53
C HIS A 151 -4.43 7.21 -2.59
N GLY A 152 -4.19 7.28 -1.29
CA GLY A 152 -5.22 7.40 -0.27
C GLY A 152 -5.81 6.05 0.15
N VAL A 153 -6.59 6.08 1.22
CA VAL A 153 -7.36 4.93 1.71
C VAL A 153 -8.83 5.21 1.45
N PHE A 154 -9.52 4.23 0.89
CA PHE A 154 -10.92 4.33 0.52
C PHE A 154 -11.77 3.32 1.27
N HIS A 155 -12.98 3.74 1.65
CA HIS A 155 -13.99 2.87 2.24
C HIS A 155 -15.13 2.65 1.25
N PRO A 156 -15.41 1.42 0.83
CA PRO A 156 -16.60 1.12 0.03
C PRO A 156 -17.85 1.23 0.91
N ILE A 157 -18.83 2.01 0.49
CA ILE A 157 -20.10 2.13 1.21
C ILE A 157 -20.82 0.78 1.19
N GLY A 158 -21.15 0.26 2.36
CA GLY A 158 -21.65 -1.10 2.54
C GLY A 158 -20.56 -2.13 2.89
N GLY A 159 -19.31 -1.66 3.11
CA GLY A 159 -18.18 -2.49 3.51
C GLY A 159 -17.53 -3.24 2.33
N CYS A 160 -16.49 -4.03 2.62
CA CYS A 160 -15.74 -4.73 1.58
C CYS A 160 -16.59 -5.72 0.75
N ALA A 161 -17.65 -6.28 1.35
CA ALA A 161 -18.59 -7.16 0.65
C ALA A 161 -19.33 -6.48 -0.50
N ALA A 162 -19.48 -5.14 -0.48
CA ALA A 162 -20.09 -4.38 -1.57
C ALA A 162 -19.29 -4.50 -2.87
N ILE A 163 -17.96 -4.59 -2.79
CA ILE A 163 -17.09 -4.76 -3.96
C ILE A 163 -17.31 -6.13 -4.59
N THR A 164 -17.29 -7.21 -3.80
CA THR A 164 -17.49 -8.57 -4.32
C THR A 164 -18.90 -8.76 -4.87
N ALA A 165 -19.91 -8.18 -4.21
CA ALA A 165 -21.28 -8.18 -4.72
C ALA A 165 -21.42 -7.42 -6.05
N ALA A 166 -20.71 -6.29 -6.20
CA ALA A 166 -20.66 -5.55 -7.45
C ALA A 166 -20.00 -6.36 -8.58
N MET A 167 -18.88 -7.02 -8.29
CA MET A 167 -18.21 -7.89 -9.25
C MET A 167 -19.14 -9.02 -9.72
N ALA A 168 -19.87 -9.67 -8.80
CA ALA A 168 -20.84 -10.71 -9.12
C ALA A 168 -21.97 -10.17 -10.03
N ARG A 169 -22.55 -9.01 -9.69
CA ARG A 169 -23.58 -8.38 -10.53
C ARG A 169 -23.07 -8.05 -11.94
N VAL A 170 -21.85 -7.52 -12.06
CA VAL A 170 -21.24 -7.22 -13.36
C VAL A 170 -21.01 -8.50 -14.16
N ALA A 171 -20.48 -9.57 -13.53
CA ALA A 171 -20.29 -10.86 -14.18
C ALA A 171 -21.62 -11.43 -14.71
N GLN A 172 -22.70 -11.40 -13.92
CA GLN A 172 -24.02 -11.82 -14.34
C GLN A 172 -24.57 -11.02 -15.51
N ARG A 173 -24.36 -9.68 -15.52
CA ARG A 173 -24.73 -8.83 -16.67
C ARG A 173 -23.98 -9.19 -17.97
N LEU A 174 -22.77 -9.74 -17.82
CA LEU A 174 -21.96 -10.24 -18.94
C LEU A 174 -22.32 -11.68 -19.35
N GLY A 175 -23.33 -12.27 -18.73
CA GLY A 175 -23.79 -13.63 -19.03
C GLY A 175 -23.09 -14.75 -18.28
N VAL A 176 -22.28 -14.42 -17.24
CA VAL A 176 -21.65 -15.45 -16.40
C VAL A 176 -22.69 -16.06 -15.47
N GLU A 177 -22.80 -17.38 -15.46
CA GLU A 177 -23.57 -18.15 -14.50
C GLU A 177 -22.75 -18.39 -13.22
N ILE A 178 -23.31 -18.04 -12.08
CA ILE A 178 -22.67 -18.24 -10.77
C ILE A 178 -23.37 -19.39 -10.08
N CYS A 179 -22.69 -20.54 -10.00
CA CYS A 179 -23.15 -21.72 -9.29
C CYS A 179 -22.64 -21.71 -7.85
N LEU A 180 -23.56 -21.69 -6.89
CA LEU A 180 -23.22 -21.78 -5.46
C LEU A 180 -23.30 -23.23 -5.00
N HIS A 181 -22.62 -23.54 -3.87
CA HIS A 181 -22.54 -24.88 -3.29
C HIS A 181 -21.87 -25.94 -4.18
N GLU A 182 -21.08 -25.50 -5.15
CA GLU A 182 -20.27 -26.32 -6.04
C GLU A 182 -18.79 -26.14 -5.67
N PRO A 183 -18.23 -26.95 -4.76
CA PRO A 183 -16.81 -26.85 -4.41
C PRO A 183 -15.94 -27.18 -5.61
N VAL A 184 -14.88 -26.39 -5.83
CA VAL A 184 -13.85 -26.68 -6.84
C VAL A 184 -12.89 -27.68 -6.24
N GLU A 185 -12.72 -28.85 -6.90
CA GLU A 185 -11.78 -29.91 -6.55
C GLU A 185 -10.35 -29.64 -7.07
#